data_44e026c7367ab8dc7fe7c4160a7baa22
#
_entry.id   44e026c7367ab8dc7fe7c4160a7baa22
#
_cell.length_a   1.000
_cell.length_b   1.000
_cell.length_c   1.000
_cell.angle_alpha   90.00
_cell.angle_beta   90.00
_cell.angle_gamma   90.00
#
_symmetry.space_group_name_H-M   'P 1'
#
loop_
_entity.id
_entity.type
_entity.pdbx_description
1 polymer ?
#
loop_
_entity_poly.entity_id
_entity_poly.type
_entity_poly.pdbx_seq_one_letter_code
_entity_poly.pdbx_strand_id
1 'polypeptide(L)'
;MERIDGEHTAVAMIRASHPPQPGMQLRFEDHRAQVLSRDGAFCTLRFDAPVLQVLEAIGELPLPPYITHTPGADDADRYQTVYARHEGAVAAPTAGLHFDQAMLDTLRLRGVQLAFVTLHVGAGTFAPVRVERIEDHVMHLERLHLPEETVRAIQATRAAGGRVVAVGTTSLRALESATTETGELKAGWQDTQLFIRPGYRFRVVDQLITNFHLPRSTLLMLVAAFIGFDLMKAAYAHAVAQRYRFFSYGDAMLLDRCEPSPANPPGNAEPLPDTRIPTT
;
A
#
# COMPACT_ATOMS: atom_id res chain seq x y z
N MET A 1 -7.22 0.06 14.22
CA MET A 1 -8.30 -0.52 13.43
C MET A 1 -7.70 -1.19 12.21
N GLU A 2 -8.21 -2.32 11.75
CA GLU A 2 -7.73 -3.00 10.53
C GLU A 2 -8.79 -2.91 9.43
N ARG A 3 -10.05 -3.18 9.78
CA ARG A 3 -11.15 -3.23 8.83
C ARG A 3 -12.48 -3.00 9.54
N ILE A 4 -13.40 -2.31 8.89
CA ILE A 4 -14.80 -2.18 9.33
C ILE A 4 -15.61 -3.23 8.57
N ASP A 5 -16.25 -4.16 9.29
CA ASP A 5 -17.03 -5.27 8.72
C ASP A 5 -18.55 -5.02 8.77
N GLY A 6 -18.98 -3.97 9.45
CA GLY A 6 -20.37 -3.58 9.58
C GLY A 6 -20.52 -2.33 10.41
N GLU A 7 -21.73 -1.80 10.53
CA GLU A 7 -21.98 -0.53 11.22
C GLU A 7 -21.40 -0.49 12.63
N HIS A 8 -21.52 -1.59 13.37
CA HIS A 8 -21.06 -1.72 14.75
C HIS A 8 -19.87 -2.70 14.91
N THR A 9 -19.34 -3.26 13.82
CA THR A 9 -18.38 -4.35 13.89
C THR A 9 -17.11 -4.01 13.14
N ALA A 10 -15.96 -4.23 13.79
CA ALA A 10 -14.67 -4.00 13.16
C ALA A 10 -13.62 -5.03 13.60
N VAL A 11 -12.61 -5.24 12.78
CA VAL A 11 -11.39 -5.99 13.09
C VAL A 11 -10.30 -5.01 13.49
N ALA A 12 -9.62 -5.30 14.58
CA ALA A 12 -8.55 -4.45 15.09
C ALA A 12 -7.39 -5.26 15.67
N MET A 13 -6.17 -4.74 15.55
CA MET A 13 -5.04 -5.19 16.37
C MET A 13 -5.11 -4.49 17.73
N ILE A 14 -4.95 -5.28 18.80
CA ILE A 14 -5.00 -4.76 20.16
C ILE A 14 -3.68 -5.02 20.83
N ARG A 15 -3.04 -3.93 21.28
CA ARG A 15 -1.86 -4.01 22.13
C ARG A 15 -2.30 -3.89 23.60
N ALA A 16 -2.16 -4.98 24.35
CA ALA A 16 -2.50 -5.02 25.77
C ALA A 16 -1.49 -5.92 26.50
N SER A 17 -1.36 -5.73 27.82
CA SER A 17 -0.53 -6.58 28.71
C SER A 17 -0.99 -8.04 28.69
N HIS A 18 -2.29 -8.24 28.57
CA HIS A 18 -2.91 -9.56 28.40
C HIS A 18 -3.79 -9.54 27.14
N PRO A 19 -3.60 -10.51 26.24
CA PRO A 19 -4.40 -10.57 25.02
C PRO A 19 -5.89 -10.70 25.34
N PRO A 20 -6.76 -9.84 24.78
CA PRO A 20 -8.20 -9.93 24.98
C PRO A 20 -8.75 -11.28 24.50
N GLN A 21 -9.70 -11.84 25.25
CA GLN A 21 -10.39 -13.09 24.92
C GLN A 21 -11.82 -12.83 24.46
N PRO A 22 -12.40 -13.72 23.64
CA PRO A 22 -13.83 -13.63 23.27
C PRO A 22 -14.72 -13.50 24.49
N GLY A 23 -15.73 -12.61 24.41
CA GLY A 23 -16.63 -12.27 25.50
C GLY A 23 -16.17 -11.13 26.40
N MET A 24 -14.89 -10.75 26.38
CA MET A 24 -14.40 -9.62 27.18
C MET A 24 -14.96 -8.29 26.66
N GLN A 25 -15.17 -7.36 27.61
CA GLN A 25 -15.55 -5.99 27.33
C GLN A 25 -14.27 -5.12 27.37
N LEU A 26 -14.12 -4.29 26.34
CA LEU A 26 -13.09 -3.26 26.24
C LEU A 26 -13.74 -1.91 26.43
N ARG A 27 -13.04 -0.98 27.06
CA ARG A 27 -13.48 0.39 27.23
C ARG A 27 -12.54 1.35 26.50
N PHE A 28 -13.12 2.25 25.74
CA PHE A 28 -12.44 3.32 25.00
C PHE A 28 -13.12 4.63 25.42
N GLU A 29 -12.57 5.31 26.40
CA GLU A 29 -13.17 6.50 27.02
C GLU A 29 -14.63 6.24 27.42
N ASP A 30 -15.61 6.86 26.74
CA ASP A 30 -17.04 6.70 26.97
C ASP A 30 -17.68 5.55 26.17
N HIS A 31 -16.93 4.98 25.23
CA HIS A 31 -17.40 3.88 24.36
C HIS A 31 -16.97 2.51 24.90
N ARG A 32 -17.72 1.49 24.51
CA ARG A 32 -17.44 0.08 24.85
C ARG A 32 -17.44 -0.78 23.60
N ALA A 33 -16.62 -1.82 23.62
CA ALA A 33 -16.67 -2.86 22.62
C ALA A 33 -16.55 -4.24 23.25
N GLN A 34 -17.29 -5.21 22.74
CA GLN A 34 -17.18 -6.61 23.08
C GLN A 34 -16.25 -7.32 22.10
N VAL A 35 -15.33 -8.12 22.59
CA VAL A 35 -14.52 -9.03 21.78
C VAL A 35 -15.40 -10.20 21.35
N LEU A 36 -15.67 -10.32 20.05
CA LEU A 36 -16.47 -11.41 19.48
C LEU A 36 -15.60 -12.64 19.19
N SER A 37 -14.46 -12.41 18.57
CA SER A 37 -13.50 -13.47 18.22
C SER A 37 -12.08 -12.93 18.21
N ARG A 38 -11.11 -13.86 18.20
CA ARG A 38 -9.70 -13.54 18.06
C ARG A 38 -9.04 -14.53 17.12
N ASP A 39 -8.26 -13.98 16.17
CA ASP A 39 -7.42 -14.73 15.26
C ASP A 39 -6.01 -14.12 15.28
N GLY A 40 -5.05 -14.81 15.87
CA GLY A 40 -3.69 -14.33 16.05
C GLY A 40 -3.62 -12.99 16.80
N ALA A 41 -3.17 -11.94 16.11
CA ALA A 41 -3.08 -10.57 16.63
C ALA A 41 -4.37 -9.76 16.45
N PHE A 42 -5.32 -10.25 15.68
CA PHE A 42 -6.54 -9.55 15.32
C PHE A 42 -7.71 -9.98 16.21
N CYS A 43 -8.52 -9.00 16.62
CA CYS A 43 -9.76 -9.22 17.35
C CYS A 43 -10.92 -8.63 16.55
N THR A 44 -12.01 -9.39 16.43
CA THR A 44 -13.29 -8.85 15.95
C THR A 44 -14.00 -8.22 17.14
N LEU A 45 -14.34 -6.95 17.01
CA LEU A 45 -14.97 -6.14 18.05
C LEU A 45 -16.39 -5.75 17.62
N ARG A 46 -17.32 -5.74 18.57
CA ARG A 46 -18.63 -5.14 18.42
C ARG A 46 -18.74 -3.94 19.36
N PHE A 47 -18.91 -2.76 18.79
CA PHE A 47 -19.04 -1.49 19.49
C PHE A 47 -20.48 -1.23 19.91
N ASP A 48 -20.68 -0.46 20.97
CA ASP A 48 -21.96 0.03 21.47
C ASP A 48 -22.57 1.16 20.61
N ALA A 49 -21.76 1.80 19.77
CA ALA A 49 -22.15 2.80 18.80
C ALA A 49 -21.60 2.45 17.39
N PRO A 50 -22.06 3.10 16.31
CA PRO A 50 -21.50 2.94 14.98
C PRO A 50 -19.97 3.17 14.97
N VAL A 51 -19.21 2.27 14.34
CA VAL A 51 -17.74 2.29 14.38
C VAL A 51 -17.18 3.63 13.90
N LEU A 52 -17.71 4.19 12.82
CA LEU A 52 -17.27 5.49 12.29
C LEU A 52 -17.47 6.61 13.30
N GLN A 53 -18.63 6.62 13.98
CA GLN A 53 -18.90 7.62 15.03
C GLN A 53 -17.91 7.52 16.20
N VAL A 54 -17.57 6.30 16.61
CA VAL A 54 -16.53 6.08 17.64
C VAL A 54 -15.18 6.58 17.17
N LEU A 55 -14.81 6.28 15.93
CA LEU A 55 -13.53 6.73 15.36
C LEU A 55 -13.46 8.25 15.19
N GLU A 56 -14.57 8.91 14.84
CA GLU A 56 -14.65 10.38 14.77
C GLU A 56 -14.52 11.04 16.15
N ALA A 57 -15.08 10.40 17.18
CA ALA A 57 -15.07 10.94 18.53
C ALA A 57 -13.71 10.81 19.24
N ILE A 58 -13.08 9.63 19.14
CA ILE A 58 -11.89 9.28 19.92
C ILE A 58 -10.75 8.67 19.09
N GLY A 59 -10.92 8.57 17.77
CA GLY A 59 -9.90 8.02 16.88
C GLY A 59 -8.74 8.95 16.67
N GLU A 60 -7.55 8.37 16.58
CA GLU A 60 -6.34 9.08 16.17
C GLU A 60 -5.93 8.62 14.78
N LEU A 61 -5.33 9.52 14.00
CA LEU A 61 -4.80 9.19 12.68
C LEU A 61 -3.70 8.14 12.81
N PRO A 62 -3.81 6.97 12.16
CA PRO A 62 -2.82 5.91 12.26
C PRO A 62 -1.58 6.24 11.42
N LEU A 63 -0.70 7.08 11.92
CA LEU A 63 0.59 7.33 11.28
C LEU A 63 1.48 6.08 11.34
N PRO A 64 2.29 5.83 10.31
CA PRO A 64 3.26 4.74 10.31
C PRO A 64 4.21 4.81 11.52
N PRO A 65 4.68 3.66 12.06
CA PRO A 65 5.48 3.62 13.30
C PRO A 65 6.80 4.39 13.27
N TYR A 66 7.33 4.69 12.08
CA TYR A 66 8.56 5.49 11.91
C TYR A 66 8.32 7.01 11.98
N ILE A 67 7.06 7.44 11.97
CA ILE A 67 6.68 8.84 12.26
C ILE A 67 6.53 8.93 13.77
N THR A 68 7.43 9.65 14.43
CA THR A 68 7.56 9.65 15.89
C THR A 68 6.82 10.78 16.58
N HIS A 69 6.32 11.76 15.84
CA HIS A 69 5.51 12.83 16.43
C HIS A 69 4.06 12.36 16.62
N THR A 70 3.38 12.95 17.59
CA THR A 70 1.94 12.74 17.80
C THR A 70 1.16 13.33 16.61
N PRO A 71 0.17 12.59 16.05
CA PRO A 71 -0.68 13.11 14.98
C PRO A 71 -1.27 14.48 15.33
N GLY A 72 -1.14 15.44 14.43
CA GLY A 72 -1.67 16.78 14.57
C GLY A 72 -2.72 17.13 13.51
N ALA A 73 -3.30 18.33 13.58
CA ALA A 73 -4.26 18.81 12.58
C ALA A 73 -3.67 18.82 11.16
N ASP A 74 -2.40 19.19 11.04
CA ASP A 74 -1.71 19.20 9.74
C ASP A 74 -1.59 17.81 9.13
N ASP A 75 -1.43 16.75 9.94
CA ASP A 75 -1.38 15.37 9.45
C ASP A 75 -2.74 14.91 8.95
N ALA A 76 -3.84 15.31 9.60
CA ALA A 76 -5.19 14.97 9.17
C ALA A 76 -5.47 15.43 7.73
N ASP A 77 -4.98 16.64 7.37
CA ASP A 77 -5.11 17.18 6.03
C ASP A 77 -4.07 16.63 5.05
N ARG A 78 -2.83 16.38 5.50
CA ARG A 78 -1.69 16.07 4.63
C ARG A 78 -1.39 14.59 4.48
N TYR A 79 -1.85 13.75 5.41
CA TYR A 79 -1.65 12.29 5.33
C TYR A 79 -2.82 11.58 4.61
N GLN A 80 -3.45 12.29 3.66
CA GLN A 80 -4.44 11.75 2.75
C GLN A 80 -4.33 12.40 1.37
N THR A 81 -4.66 11.66 0.32
CA THR A 81 -4.64 12.18 -1.04
C THR A 81 -5.82 13.11 -1.30
N VAL A 82 -5.63 14.13 -2.12
CA VAL A 82 -6.69 15.09 -2.52
C VAL A 82 -7.82 14.43 -3.33
N TYR A 83 -7.65 13.17 -3.72
CA TYR A 83 -8.62 12.38 -4.48
C TYR A 83 -9.20 11.19 -3.71
N ALA A 84 -8.96 11.07 -2.40
CA ALA A 84 -9.58 10.05 -1.57
C ALA A 84 -11.11 10.17 -1.59
N ARG A 85 -11.82 9.03 -1.77
CA ARG A 85 -13.29 9.01 -1.88
C ARG A 85 -13.97 7.96 -1.05
N HIS A 86 -13.32 6.83 -0.83
CA HIS A 86 -13.92 5.67 -0.17
C HIS A 86 -13.17 5.38 1.11
N GLU A 87 -13.89 5.48 2.22
CA GLU A 87 -13.35 5.15 3.55
C GLU A 87 -13.11 3.63 3.68
N GLY A 88 -12.16 3.24 4.56
CA GLY A 88 -11.92 1.84 4.88
C GLY A 88 -10.45 1.39 4.83
N ALA A 89 -9.52 2.25 4.40
CA ALA A 89 -8.09 1.99 4.47
C ALA A 89 -7.48 2.55 5.75
N VAL A 90 -6.56 1.82 6.36
CA VAL A 90 -5.75 2.28 7.51
C VAL A 90 -4.53 3.05 7.02
N ALA A 91 -3.94 2.64 5.90
CA ALA A 91 -2.77 3.27 5.33
C ALA A 91 -3.13 4.13 4.12
N ALA A 92 -2.68 5.39 4.12
CA ALA A 92 -2.80 6.28 2.96
C ALA A 92 -1.87 5.83 1.82
N PRO A 93 -2.25 6.04 0.54
CA PRO A 93 -1.38 5.79 -0.62
C PRO A 93 -0.35 6.90 -0.77
N THR A 94 0.74 6.84 0.01
CA THR A 94 1.65 7.95 0.25
C THR A 94 2.35 8.50 -1.01
N ALA A 95 2.56 7.70 -2.05
CA ALA A 95 3.01 8.20 -3.34
C ALA A 95 2.02 9.19 -3.99
N GLY A 96 0.73 9.06 -3.67
CA GLY A 96 -0.30 9.98 -4.11
C GLY A 96 -0.26 11.35 -3.44
N LEU A 97 0.42 11.49 -2.29
CA LEU A 97 0.59 12.75 -1.58
C LEU A 97 1.45 13.77 -2.36
N HIS A 98 2.20 13.30 -3.36
CA HIS A 98 2.95 14.16 -4.27
C HIS A 98 2.06 14.90 -5.30
N PHE A 99 0.77 14.60 -5.34
CA PHE A 99 -0.18 15.19 -6.30
C PHE A 99 -1.18 16.08 -5.56
N ASP A 100 -1.10 17.36 -5.82
CA ASP A 100 -2.15 18.31 -5.45
C ASP A 100 -3.18 18.48 -6.59
N GLN A 101 -4.25 19.21 -6.32
CA GLN A 101 -5.30 19.43 -7.31
C GLN A 101 -4.80 20.19 -8.54
N ALA A 102 -3.91 21.17 -8.36
CA ALA A 102 -3.36 21.97 -9.45
C ALA A 102 -2.50 21.13 -10.41
N MET A 103 -1.70 20.20 -9.86
CA MET A 103 -0.93 19.24 -10.66
C MET A 103 -1.85 18.30 -11.43
N LEU A 104 -2.88 17.73 -10.78
CA LEU A 104 -3.86 16.86 -11.46
C LEU A 104 -4.58 17.58 -12.60
N ASP A 105 -4.96 18.83 -12.41
CA ASP A 105 -5.60 19.63 -13.45
C ASP A 105 -4.63 19.96 -14.59
N THR A 106 -3.37 20.25 -14.28
CA THR A 106 -2.33 20.45 -15.29
C THR A 106 -2.10 19.19 -16.13
N LEU A 107 -2.08 18.01 -15.52
CA LEU A 107 -1.96 16.73 -16.22
C LEU A 107 -3.13 16.51 -17.19
N ARG A 108 -4.36 16.79 -16.75
CA ARG A 108 -5.56 16.71 -17.62
C ARG A 108 -5.45 17.64 -18.81
N LEU A 109 -5.03 18.90 -18.60
CA LEU A 109 -4.83 19.88 -19.67
C LEU A 109 -3.75 19.43 -20.67
N ARG A 110 -2.78 18.64 -20.25
CA ARG A 110 -1.76 18.05 -21.13
C ARG A 110 -2.21 16.75 -21.79
N GLY A 111 -3.47 16.35 -21.66
CA GLY A 111 -4.03 15.16 -22.29
C GLY A 111 -3.75 13.86 -21.54
N VAL A 112 -3.23 13.92 -20.31
CA VAL A 112 -3.05 12.72 -19.47
C VAL A 112 -4.41 12.30 -18.91
N GLN A 113 -4.79 11.04 -19.16
CA GLN A 113 -6.00 10.47 -18.57
C GLN A 113 -5.72 10.07 -17.12
N LEU A 114 -6.59 10.52 -16.21
CA LEU A 114 -6.54 10.12 -14.80
C LEU A 114 -7.60 9.06 -14.54
N ALA A 115 -7.17 7.94 -14.01
CA ALA A 115 -8.03 6.83 -13.62
C ALA A 115 -7.74 6.42 -12.17
N PHE A 116 -8.74 5.89 -11.48
CA PHE A 116 -8.64 5.62 -10.05
C PHE A 116 -8.95 4.16 -9.74
N VAL A 117 -8.28 3.65 -8.72
CA VAL A 117 -8.55 2.34 -8.10
C VAL A 117 -8.77 2.54 -6.62
N THR A 118 -9.58 1.70 -6.00
CA THR A 118 -9.74 1.69 -4.54
C THR A 118 -9.02 0.49 -3.97
N LEU A 119 -8.21 0.68 -2.94
CA LEU A 119 -7.61 -0.39 -2.16
C LEU A 119 -7.83 -0.13 -0.68
N HIS A 120 -8.42 -1.09 0.02
CA HIS A 120 -8.50 -1.09 1.47
C HIS A 120 -7.27 -1.79 2.01
N VAL A 121 -6.26 -0.99 2.36
CA VAL A 121 -4.97 -1.45 2.87
C VAL A 121 -5.01 -1.47 4.39
N GLY A 122 -4.78 -2.64 4.98
CA GLY A 122 -4.70 -2.81 6.42
C GLY A 122 -3.34 -2.40 7.02
N ALA A 123 -3.28 -2.35 8.34
CA ALA A 123 -2.06 -2.02 9.09
C ALA A 123 -0.92 -3.03 8.85
N GLY A 124 -1.23 -4.24 8.37
CA GLY A 124 -0.24 -5.26 8.03
C GLY A 124 0.77 -4.85 6.98
N THR A 125 0.45 -3.85 6.15
CA THR A 125 1.39 -3.28 5.14
C THR A 125 2.66 -2.68 5.77
N PHE A 126 2.59 -2.23 7.02
CA PHE A 126 3.74 -1.69 7.76
C PHE A 126 4.51 -2.77 8.53
N ALA A 127 4.04 -4.02 8.51
CA ALA A 127 4.73 -5.10 9.21
C ALA A 127 6.03 -5.47 8.47
N PRO A 128 7.17 -5.52 9.17
CA PRO A 128 8.42 -5.98 8.55
C PRO A 128 8.32 -7.47 8.23
N VAL A 129 9.01 -7.88 7.16
CA VAL A 129 9.20 -9.30 6.85
C VAL A 129 9.99 -9.95 7.98
N ARG A 130 9.39 -10.94 8.66
CA ARG A 130 9.97 -11.62 9.85
C ARG A 130 10.42 -13.05 9.57
N VAL A 131 10.19 -13.53 8.37
CA VAL A 131 10.55 -14.90 7.97
C VAL A 131 11.99 -14.93 7.44
N GLU A 132 12.68 -16.04 7.67
CA GLU A 132 14.05 -16.25 7.16
C GLU A 132 14.05 -16.51 5.65
N ARG A 133 13.03 -17.19 5.15
CA ARG A 133 12.86 -17.50 3.73
C ARG A 133 11.71 -16.68 3.16
N ILE A 134 11.97 -16.00 2.07
CA ILE A 134 10.98 -15.13 1.39
C ILE A 134 9.73 -15.93 0.95
N GLU A 135 9.91 -17.20 0.61
CA GLU A 135 8.83 -18.10 0.18
C GLU A 135 7.80 -18.35 1.30
N ASP A 136 8.22 -18.24 2.56
CA ASP A 136 7.37 -18.47 3.74
C ASP A 136 6.58 -17.20 4.12
N HIS A 137 6.83 -16.08 3.43
CA HIS A 137 6.10 -14.85 3.70
C HIS A 137 4.69 -14.89 3.12
N VAL A 138 3.70 -14.76 4.00
CA VAL A 138 2.28 -14.67 3.61
C VAL A 138 1.87 -13.21 3.59
N MET A 139 1.45 -12.72 2.42
CA MET A 139 0.90 -11.37 2.29
C MET A 139 -0.47 -11.29 2.97
N HIS A 140 -0.72 -10.17 3.64
CA HIS A 140 -2.06 -9.88 4.16
C HIS A 140 -3.06 -9.75 3.01
N LEU A 141 -4.28 -10.21 3.27
CA LEU A 141 -5.39 -10.06 2.34
C LEU A 141 -5.79 -8.59 2.28
N GLU A 142 -5.81 -8.03 1.07
CA GLU A 142 -6.27 -6.68 0.80
C GLU A 142 -7.45 -6.73 -0.17
N ARG A 143 -8.42 -5.86 0.04
CA ARG A 143 -9.60 -5.76 -0.82
C ARG A 143 -9.47 -4.60 -1.78
N LEU A 144 -9.57 -4.88 -3.07
CA LEU A 144 -9.47 -3.89 -4.14
C LEU A 144 -10.78 -3.76 -4.92
N HIS A 145 -11.01 -2.58 -5.47
CA HIS A 145 -12.03 -2.32 -6.47
C HIS A 145 -11.41 -1.68 -7.69
N LEU A 146 -11.55 -2.33 -8.84
CA LEU A 146 -11.17 -1.80 -10.14
C LEU A 146 -12.44 -1.37 -10.90
N PRO A 147 -12.71 -0.05 -11.05
CA PRO A 147 -13.88 0.42 -11.80
C PRO A 147 -13.79 0.06 -13.28
N GLU A 148 -14.93 -0.21 -13.92
CA GLU A 148 -14.99 -0.46 -15.37
C GLU A 148 -14.45 0.71 -16.20
N GLU A 149 -14.65 1.94 -15.73
CA GLU A 149 -14.13 3.14 -16.37
C GLU A 149 -12.59 3.15 -16.39
N THR A 150 -11.95 2.67 -15.32
CA THR A 150 -10.50 2.52 -15.25
C THR A 150 -10.01 1.44 -16.22
N VAL A 151 -10.71 0.31 -16.31
CA VAL A 151 -10.39 -0.75 -17.29
C VAL A 151 -10.46 -0.19 -18.71
N ARG A 152 -11.55 0.52 -19.04
CA ARG A 152 -11.73 1.15 -20.39
C ARG A 152 -10.63 2.17 -20.68
N ALA A 153 -10.25 3.01 -19.71
CA ALA A 153 -9.18 3.99 -19.88
C ALA A 153 -7.82 3.31 -20.18
N ILE A 154 -7.49 2.25 -19.46
CA ILE A 154 -6.26 1.47 -19.69
C ILE A 154 -6.28 0.82 -21.07
N GLN A 155 -7.38 0.19 -21.47
CA GLN A 155 -7.52 -0.43 -22.79
C GLN A 155 -7.37 0.60 -23.92
N ALA A 156 -8.02 1.76 -23.81
CA ALA A 156 -7.93 2.83 -24.78
C ALA A 156 -6.49 3.39 -24.87
N THR A 157 -5.84 3.60 -23.73
CA THR A 157 -4.45 4.08 -23.66
C THR A 157 -3.51 3.10 -24.37
N ARG A 158 -3.64 1.80 -24.12
CA ARG A 158 -2.82 0.78 -24.78
C ARG A 158 -3.07 0.67 -26.26
N ALA A 159 -4.34 0.73 -26.69
CA ALA A 159 -4.71 0.72 -28.10
C ALA A 159 -4.13 1.92 -28.87
N ALA A 160 -3.96 3.05 -28.19
CA ALA A 160 -3.31 4.25 -28.73
C ALA A 160 -1.76 4.24 -28.63
N GLY A 161 -1.15 3.15 -28.16
CA GLY A 161 0.30 3.07 -27.94
C GLY A 161 0.81 3.89 -26.75
N GLY A 162 -0.07 4.31 -25.86
CA GLY A 162 0.26 5.05 -24.64
C GLY A 162 0.77 4.14 -23.52
N ARG A 163 1.14 4.75 -22.39
CA ARG A 163 1.72 4.09 -21.21
C ARG A 163 0.78 4.17 -20.01
N VAL A 164 0.76 3.10 -19.22
CA VAL A 164 0.05 3.02 -17.94
C VAL A 164 1.02 3.36 -16.81
N VAL A 165 0.80 4.48 -16.13
CA VAL A 165 1.60 4.95 -15.00
C VAL A 165 0.85 4.67 -13.71
N ALA A 166 1.37 3.79 -12.86
CA ALA A 166 0.82 3.58 -11.54
C ALA A 166 1.41 4.59 -10.54
N VAL A 167 0.55 5.20 -9.73
CA VAL A 167 0.97 6.03 -8.60
C VAL A 167 0.79 5.23 -7.31
N GLY A 168 1.92 4.82 -6.73
CA GLY A 168 2.01 3.95 -5.57
C GLY A 168 2.07 2.46 -5.90
N THR A 169 2.83 1.73 -5.06
CA THR A 169 2.91 0.27 -5.11
C THR A 169 1.55 -0.39 -4.92
N THR A 170 0.66 0.26 -4.18
CA THR A 170 -0.74 -0.13 -3.96
C THR A 170 -1.52 -0.17 -5.27
N SER A 171 -1.49 0.91 -6.07
CA SER A 171 -2.14 0.97 -7.38
C SER A 171 -1.55 -0.05 -8.36
N LEU A 172 -0.22 -0.21 -8.37
CA LEU A 172 0.45 -1.22 -9.18
C LEU A 172 -0.05 -2.62 -8.82
N ARG A 173 -0.07 -2.97 -7.52
CA ARG A 173 -0.54 -4.29 -7.06
C ARG A 173 -2.01 -4.52 -7.39
N ALA A 174 -2.85 -3.50 -7.27
CA ALA A 174 -4.27 -3.60 -7.64
C ALA A 174 -4.45 -3.93 -9.13
N LEU A 175 -3.75 -3.23 -10.01
CA LEU A 175 -3.82 -3.46 -11.46
C LEU A 175 -3.28 -4.83 -11.86
N GLU A 176 -2.12 -5.20 -11.33
CA GLU A 176 -1.50 -6.51 -11.64
C GLU A 176 -2.32 -7.68 -11.07
N SER A 177 -2.94 -7.52 -9.89
CA SER A 177 -3.84 -8.53 -9.30
C SER A 177 -5.12 -8.73 -10.09
N ALA A 178 -5.68 -7.64 -10.63
CA ALA A 178 -6.92 -7.68 -11.40
C ALA A 178 -6.71 -8.19 -12.84
N THR A 179 -5.50 -8.60 -13.19
CA THR A 179 -5.12 -9.01 -14.54
C THR A 179 -5.06 -10.51 -14.66
N THR A 180 -5.69 -11.06 -15.70
CA THR A 180 -5.59 -12.48 -16.07
C THR A 180 -4.21 -12.81 -16.64
N GLU A 181 -3.92 -14.10 -16.80
CA GLU A 181 -2.69 -14.56 -17.46
C GLU A 181 -2.57 -14.08 -18.92
N THR A 182 -3.69 -13.83 -19.58
CA THR A 182 -3.76 -13.31 -20.94
C THR A 182 -3.62 -11.78 -21.01
N GLY A 183 -3.54 -11.09 -19.87
CA GLY A 183 -3.38 -9.62 -19.81
C GLY A 183 -4.71 -8.85 -19.79
N GLU A 184 -5.85 -9.54 -19.67
CA GLU A 184 -7.16 -8.90 -19.54
C GLU A 184 -7.40 -8.42 -18.11
N LEU A 185 -7.91 -7.19 -17.96
CA LEU A 185 -8.30 -6.63 -16.68
C LEU A 185 -9.73 -7.00 -16.32
N LYS A 186 -9.95 -7.47 -15.10
CA LYS A 186 -11.27 -7.75 -14.53
C LYS A 186 -11.71 -6.59 -13.65
N ALA A 187 -12.82 -5.94 -14.02
CA ALA A 187 -13.45 -4.91 -13.20
C ALA A 187 -14.15 -5.53 -11.99
N GLY A 188 -14.44 -4.70 -10.98
CA GLY A 188 -15.21 -5.06 -9.79
C GLY A 188 -14.36 -5.23 -8.54
N TRP A 189 -15.03 -5.70 -7.48
CA TRP A 189 -14.40 -6.01 -6.20
C TRP A 189 -13.67 -7.34 -6.26
N GLN A 190 -12.45 -7.36 -5.72
CA GLN A 190 -11.58 -8.54 -5.68
C GLN A 190 -10.74 -8.51 -4.41
N ASP A 191 -10.31 -9.67 -3.95
CA ASP A 191 -9.33 -9.79 -2.89
C ASP A 191 -7.97 -10.15 -3.48
N THR A 192 -6.89 -9.62 -2.89
CA THR A 192 -5.53 -9.89 -3.36
C THR A 192 -4.58 -10.19 -2.20
N GLN A 193 -3.70 -11.15 -2.45
CA GLN A 193 -2.50 -11.45 -1.65
C GLN A 193 -1.26 -11.42 -2.54
N LEU A 194 -1.33 -10.69 -3.67
CA LEU A 194 -0.24 -10.65 -4.64
C LEU A 194 1.07 -10.18 -4.01
N PHE A 195 2.04 -11.08 -4.01
CA PHE A 195 3.40 -10.79 -3.59
C PHE A 195 4.30 -10.65 -4.82
N ILE A 196 4.69 -9.42 -5.14
CA ILE A 196 5.57 -9.11 -6.25
C ILE A 196 7.02 -9.15 -5.77
N ARG A 197 7.82 -10.02 -6.39
CA ARG A 197 9.24 -10.24 -6.11
C ARG A 197 10.03 -10.34 -7.41
N PRO A 198 11.36 -10.24 -7.40
CA PRO A 198 12.19 -10.43 -8.60
C PRO A 198 11.80 -11.70 -9.37
N GLY A 199 11.66 -11.56 -10.69
CA GLY A 199 11.12 -12.60 -11.59
C GLY A 199 9.62 -12.48 -11.89
N TYR A 200 8.88 -11.56 -11.22
CA TYR A 200 7.49 -11.28 -11.57
C TYR A 200 7.38 -10.65 -12.95
N ARG A 201 6.42 -11.11 -13.76
CA ARG A 201 6.15 -10.56 -15.08
C ARG A 201 4.99 -9.57 -15.02
N PHE A 202 5.32 -8.28 -15.09
CA PHE A 202 4.32 -7.22 -15.15
C PHE A 202 3.55 -7.25 -16.47
N ARG A 203 2.25 -7.04 -16.39
CA ARG A 203 1.33 -7.17 -17.52
C ARG A 203 0.62 -5.86 -17.87
N VAL A 204 0.43 -4.98 -16.89
CA VAL A 204 -0.38 -3.76 -17.04
C VAL A 204 0.46 -2.51 -16.90
N VAL A 205 1.28 -2.42 -15.88
CA VAL A 205 1.96 -1.18 -15.50
C VAL A 205 3.27 -1.03 -16.28
N ASP A 206 3.44 0.12 -16.94
CA ASP A 206 4.65 0.46 -17.71
C ASP A 206 5.59 1.34 -16.93
N GLN A 207 5.03 2.24 -16.08
CA GLN A 207 5.80 3.13 -15.21
C GLN A 207 5.21 3.16 -13.80
N LEU A 208 6.06 3.39 -12.81
CA LEU A 208 5.68 3.46 -11.40
C LEU A 208 6.23 4.74 -10.76
N ILE A 209 5.35 5.53 -10.15
CA ILE A 209 5.72 6.59 -9.22
C ILE A 209 5.59 6.02 -7.80
N THR A 210 6.65 6.06 -7.02
CA THR A 210 6.64 5.53 -5.65
C THR A 210 7.65 6.23 -4.76
N ASN A 211 7.40 6.22 -3.44
CA ASN A 211 8.37 6.71 -2.44
C ASN A 211 9.58 5.77 -2.34
N PHE A 212 10.64 6.23 -1.67
CA PHE A 212 11.73 5.37 -1.24
C PHE A 212 11.31 4.52 -0.05
N HIS A 213 11.54 3.21 -0.15
CA HIS A 213 11.09 2.22 0.83
C HIS A 213 12.21 1.73 1.75
N LEU A 214 11.81 1.14 2.90
CA LEU A 214 12.73 0.54 3.86
C LEU A 214 13.47 -0.69 3.31
N PRO A 215 14.70 -0.92 3.75
CA PRO A 215 15.34 -2.23 3.60
C PRO A 215 14.50 -3.34 4.22
N ARG A 216 14.60 -4.55 3.67
CA ARG A 216 13.88 -5.76 4.13
C ARG A 216 12.36 -5.63 4.09
N SER A 217 11.81 -4.79 3.20
CA SER A 217 10.38 -4.66 2.98
C SER A 217 9.93 -5.34 1.68
N THR A 218 8.69 -5.80 1.65
CA THR A 218 8.05 -6.31 0.44
C THR A 218 7.98 -5.26 -0.67
N LEU A 219 7.93 -3.98 -0.29
CA LEU A 219 7.88 -2.85 -1.22
C LEU A 219 9.23 -2.64 -1.93
N LEU A 220 10.35 -2.82 -1.22
CA LEU A 220 11.67 -2.76 -1.86
C LEU A 220 11.88 -3.93 -2.83
N MET A 221 11.33 -5.11 -2.51
CA MET A 221 11.35 -6.27 -3.42
C MET A 221 10.54 -6.00 -4.69
N LEU A 222 9.39 -5.33 -4.56
CA LEU A 222 8.57 -4.90 -5.69
C LEU A 222 9.34 -3.92 -6.60
N VAL A 223 10.02 -2.93 -6.02
CA VAL A 223 10.86 -2.00 -6.79
C VAL A 223 11.97 -2.77 -7.52
N ALA A 224 12.66 -3.68 -6.83
CA ALA A 224 13.70 -4.52 -7.46
C ALA A 224 13.14 -5.41 -8.58
N ALA A 225 11.90 -5.91 -8.43
CA ALA A 225 11.22 -6.66 -9.49
C ALA A 225 10.88 -5.77 -10.69
N PHE A 226 10.54 -4.50 -10.46
CA PHE A 226 10.06 -3.57 -11.49
C PHE A 226 11.18 -3.01 -12.36
N ILE A 227 12.33 -2.61 -11.75
CA ILE A 227 13.44 -1.96 -12.47
C ILE A 227 14.72 -2.81 -12.53
N GLY A 228 14.73 -3.98 -11.92
CA GLY A 228 15.92 -4.79 -11.75
C GLY A 228 16.75 -4.41 -10.52
N PHE A 229 17.48 -5.40 -10.00
CA PHE A 229 18.19 -5.28 -8.72
C PHE A 229 19.33 -4.24 -8.77
N ASP A 230 20.14 -4.25 -9.82
CA ASP A 230 21.30 -3.37 -9.94
C ASP A 230 20.90 -1.90 -10.07
N LEU A 231 19.87 -1.61 -10.89
CA LEU A 231 19.36 -0.25 -11.04
C LEU A 231 18.70 0.23 -9.73
N MET A 232 17.95 -0.64 -9.05
CA MET A 232 17.39 -0.32 -7.73
C MET A 232 18.51 0.03 -6.75
N LYS A 233 19.60 -0.77 -6.64
CA LYS A 233 20.72 -0.45 -5.77
C LYS A 233 21.37 0.88 -6.12
N ALA A 234 21.60 1.16 -7.39
CA ALA A 234 22.19 2.42 -7.85
C ALA A 234 21.31 3.62 -7.51
N ALA A 235 19.98 3.53 -7.74
CA ALA A 235 19.02 4.57 -7.41
C ALA A 235 18.99 4.87 -5.90
N TYR A 236 18.98 3.83 -5.05
CA TYR A 236 19.00 4.00 -3.61
C TYR A 236 20.33 4.55 -3.08
N ALA A 237 21.45 4.10 -3.64
CA ALA A 237 22.78 4.66 -3.32
C ALA A 237 22.85 6.16 -3.67
N HIS A 238 22.34 6.53 -4.84
CA HIS A 238 22.22 7.93 -5.25
C HIS A 238 21.36 8.74 -4.28
N ALA A 239 20.16 8.23 -3.94
CA ALA A 239 19.23 8.90 -3.04
C ALA A 239 19.86 9.16 -1.66
N VAL A 240 20.58 8.18 -1.10
CA VAL A 240 21.31 8.33 0.16
C VAL A 240 22.43 9.38 0.04
N ALA A 241 23.24 9.31 -1.02
CA ALA A 241 24.32 10.27 -1.26
C ALA A 241 23.81 11.71 -1.44
N GLN A 242 22.65 11.88 -2.06
CA GLN A 242 22.01 13.19 -2.29
C GLN A 242 21.08 13.61 -1.16
N ARG A 243 20.99 12.81 -0.06
CA ARG A 243 20.18 13.11 1.12
C ARG A 243 18.69 13.24 0.80
N TYR A 244 18.16 12.42 -0.09
CA TYR A 244 16.72 12.32 -0.32
C TYR A 244 16.02 11.82 0.94
N ARG A 245 14.80 12.28 1.16
CA ARG A 245 13.95 11.85 2.27
C ARG A 245 13.28 10.53 1.90
N PHE A 246 13.16 9.66 2.87
CA PHE A 246 12.59 8.34 2.70
C PHE A 246 11.19 8.27 3.34
N PHE A 247 10.45 7.22 3.04
CA PHE A 247 9.14 6.85 3.59
C PHE A 247 7.98 7.76 3.15
N SER A 248 6.90 7.81 3.97
CA SER A 248 5.60 8.39 3.62
C SER A 248 5.66 9.86 3.23
N TYR A 249 6.41 10.67 3.99
CA TYR A 249 6.62 12.10 3.72
C TYR A 249 7.93 12.38 2.99
N GLY A 250 8.55 11.34 2.47
CA GLY A 250 9.80 11.44 1.73
C GLY A 250 9.61 11.79 0.26
N ASP A 251 10.72 11.78 -0.45
CA ASP A 251 10.77 12.04 -1.88
C ASP A 251 10.29 10.81 -2.68
N ALA A 252 10.06 10.98 -3.98
CA ALA A 252 9.57 9.92 -4.86
C ALA A 252 10.52 9.67 -6.03
N MET A 253 10.33 8.50 -6.65
CA MET A 253 10.99 8.08 -7.90
C MET A 253 9.93 7.86 -8.96
N LEU A 254 10.26 8.19 -10.21
CA LEU A 254 9.57 7.72 -11.40
C LEU A 254 10.42 6.62 -12.04
N LEU A 255 9.86 5.42 -12.15
CA LEU A 255 10.55 4.21 -12.58
C LEU A 255 9.94 3.70 -13.87
N ASP A 256 10.78 3.36 -14.85
CA ASP A 256 10.39 2.62 -16.05
C ASP A 256 10.51 1.12 -15.79
N ARG A 257 9.54 0.34 -16.25
CA ARG A 257 9.60 -1.13 -16.16
C ARG A 257 10.80 -1.65 -16.95
N CYS A 258 11.63 -2.46 -16.31
CA CYS A 258 12.64 -3.20 -17.06
C CYS A 258 12.01 -4.39 -17.81
N GLU A 259 12.47 -4.66 -19.02
CA GLU A 259 12.16 -5.92 -19.69
C GLU A 259 12.82 -7.08 -18.92
N PRO A 260 12.14 -8.22 -18.76
CA PRO A 260 12.72 -9.37 -18.11
C PRO A 260 13.97 -9.83 -18.88
N SER A 261 15.13 -9.67 -18.25
CA SER A 261 16.39 -10.15 -18.84
C SER A 261 16.37 -11.69 -18.89
N PRO A 262 16.65 -12.31 -20.04
CA PRO A 262 16.78 -13.76 -20.14
C PRO A 262 17.94 -14.33 -19.31
N ALA A 263 18.81 -13.48 -18.77
CA ALA A 263 20.00 -13.87 -17.99
C ALA A 263 19.75 -14.16 -16.50
N ASN A 264 18.52 -13.97 -16.00
CA ASN A 264 18.21 -14.24 -14.59
C ASN A 264 16.92 -15.06 -14.47
N PRO A 265 16.99 -16.40 -14.64
CA PRO A 265 15.82 -17.26 -14.43
C PRO A 265 15.37 -17.22 -12.97
N PRO A 266 14.05 -17.37 -12.68
CA PRO A 266 13.55 -17.40 -11.32
C PRO A 266 14.17 -18.58 -10.56
N GLY A 267 15.02 -18.31 -9.56
CA GLY A 267 15.58 -19.39 -8.74
C GLY A 267 16.87 -19.09 -7.98
N ASN A 268 17.68 -18.13 -8.40
CA ASN A 268 18.96 -17.83 -7.74
C ASN A 268 19.05 -16.38 -7.28
N ALA A 269 18.15 -15.96 -6.37
CA ALA A 269 18.33 -14.69 -5.68
C ALA A 269 19.33 -14.92 -4.53
N GLU A 270 20.55 -14.40 -4.66
CA GLU A 270 21.46 -14.25 -3.52
C GLU A 270 20.78 -13.44 -2.40
N PRO A 271 21.04 -13.75 -1.13
CA PRO A 271 20.45 -13.01 -0.03
C PRO A 271 20.84 -11.52 -0.14
N LEU A 272 19.85 -10.64 0.10
CA LEU A 272 20.03 -9.18 0.09
C LEU A 272 21.19 -8.80 1.03
N PRO A 273 22.21 -8.06 0.55
CA PRO A 273 23.29 -7.62 1.41
C PRO A 273 22.76 -6.73 2.55
N ASP A 274 23.36 -6.85 3.70
CA ASP A 274 23.05 -6.08 4.90
C ASP A 274 23.47 -4.61 4.70
N THR A 275 22.61 -3.83 4.03
CA THR A 275 22.81 -2.39 3.87
C THR A 275 22.35 -1.69 5.14
N ARG A 276 23.26 -1.50 6.09
CA ARG A 276 23.02 -0.62 7.25
C ARG A 276 22.89 0.81 6.74
N ILE A 277 21.68 1.33 6.77
CA ILE A 277 21.43 2.77 6.62
C ILE A 277 21.80 3.40 7.97
N PRO A 278 22.62 4.48 8.01
CA PRO A 278 22.89 5.19 9.24
C PRO A 278 21.58 5.72 9.81
N THR A 279 21.26 5.32 11.02
CA THR A 279 20.20 5.96 11.82
C THR A 279 20.76 7.30 12.32
N THR A 280 20.33 8.40 11.75
CA THR A 280 20.46 9.75 12.33
C THR A 280 19.11 10.25 12.77
#